data_8fac8ee570e378c6aa1c048bdafb2026
#
_entry.id   8fac8ee570e378c6aa1c048bdafb2026
#
_cell.length_a   1.000
_cell.length_b   1.000
_cell.length_c   1.000
_cell.angle_alpha   90.00
_cell.angle_beta   90.00
_cell.angle_gamma   90.00
#
_symmetry.space_group_name_H-M   'P 1'
#
loop_
_entity.id
_entity.type
_entity.pdbx_description
1 polymer ?
#
loop_
_entity_poly.entity_id
_entity_poly.type
_entity_poly.pdbx_seq_one_letter_code
_entity_poly.pdbx_strand_id
1 'polypeptide(L)'
;LGSEYVPEKTRKYLKKASQERAKKINEGTKKAIEKDLDREEPDTSKVFETRKNKSGALALACAGAIASFATQEACHQAISDGVPSVVGKIVEKEWITGANARPSHQAMNGERVPIDADFSNGQHWPGEDNGDPDESCGCNCSTSVIITES
;
A
#
# COMPACT_ATOMS: atom_id res chain seq x y z
N LEU A 1 -5.77 -22.32 20.11
CA LEU A 1 -4.46 -21.67 19.95
C LEU A 1 -4.32 -21.39 18.46
N GLY A 2 -4.21 -20.11 18.06
CA GLY A 2 -3.94 -19.71 16.68
C GLY A 2 -2.52 -20.09 16.26
N SER A 3 -2.29 -20.28 14.96
CA SER A 3 -0.93 -20.47 14.43
C SER A 3 -0.10 -19.21 14.67
N GLU A 4 1.19 -19.40 14.88
CA GLU A 4 2.11 -18.28 14.96
C GLU A 4 2.33 -17.68 13.56
N TYR A 5 2.16 -16.38 13.42
CA TYR A 5 2.39 -15.70 12.14
C TYR A 5 3.87 -15.76 11.73
N VAL A 6 4.15 -16.33 10.55
CA VAL A 6 5.51 -16.40 10.00
C VAL A 6 5.78 -15.19 9.10
N PRO A 7 6.59 -14.21 9.54
CA PRO A 7 6.74 -12.93 8.85
C PRO A 7 7.67 -12.96 7.64
N GLU A 8 8.04 -14.14 7.13
CA GLU A 8 9.07 -14.23 6.08
C GLU A 8 8.63 -13.61 4.75
N LYS A 9 7.40 -13.84 4.31
CA LYS A 9 6.84 -13.21 3.10
C LYS A 9 6.74 -11.70 3.29
N THR A 10 6.28 -11.26 4.46
CA THR A 10 6.23 -9.84 4.81
C THR A 10 7.62 -9.20 4.82
N ARG A 11 8.63 -9.87 5.34
CA ARG A 11 10.03 -9.38 5.28
C ARG A 11 10.54 -9.23 3.86
N LYS A 12 10.26 -10.20 2.98
CA LYS A 12 10.61 -10.11 1.55
C LYS A 12 9.90 -8.93 0.88
N TYR A 13 8.61 -8.79 1.12
CA TYR A 13 7.83 -7.65 0.63
C TYR A 13 8.41 -6.32 1.12
N LEU A 14 8.65 -6.17 2.41
CA LEU A 14 9.22 -4.95 3.01
C LEU A 14 10.56 -4.59 2.37
N LYS A 15 11.45 -5.56 2.20
CA LYS A 15 12.76 -5.35 1.56
C LYS A 15 12.60 -4.85 0.13
N LYS A 16 11.77 -5.51 -0.67
CA LYS A 16 11.51 -5.12 -2.07
C LYS A 16 10.86 -3.74 -2.13
N ALA A 17 9.77 -3.53 -1.41
CA ALA A 17 9.02 -2.27 -1.41
C ALA A 17 9.88 -1.08 -0.95
N SER A 18 10.73 -1.25 0.09
CA SER A 18 11.62 -0.19 0.56
C SER A 18 12.67 0.18 -0.48
N GLN A 19 13.26 -0.80 -1.17
CA GLN A 19 14.26 -0.57 -2.22
C GLN A 19 13.65 0.16 -3.42
N GLU A 20 12.48 -0.29 -3.90
CA GLU A 20 11.78 0.33 -5.02
C GLU A 20 11.35 1.76 -4.71
N ARG A 21 10.80 1.99 -3.51
CA ARG A 21 10.41 3.33 -3.07
C ARG A 21 11.60 4.27 -2.89
N ALA A 22 12.70 3.81 -2.30
CA ALA A 22 13.93 4.59 -2.19
C ALA A 22 14.46 4.97 -3.58
N LYS A 23 14.48 4.04 -4.52
CA LYS A 23 14.87 4.30 -5.92
C LYS A 23 13.98 5.37 -6.55
N LYS A 24 12.66 5.25 -6.48
CA LYS A 24 11.70 6.22 -7.02
C LYS A 24 11.87 7.62 -6.40
N ILE A 25 12.08 7.69 -5.08
CA ILE A 25 12.34 8.96 -4.37
C ILE A 25 13.63 9.61 -4.88
N ASN A 26 14.71 8.83 -4.99
CA ASN A 26 16.01 9.34 -5.43
C ASN A 26 15.95 9.81 -6.90
N GLU A 27 15.36 9.02 -7.79
CA GLU A 27 15.19 9.39 -9.20
C GLU A 27 14.31 10.64 -9.36
N GLY A 28 13.20 10.73 -8.64
CA GLY A 28 12.33 11.89 -8.63
C GLY A 28 13.02 13.14 -8.07
N THR A 29 13.87 12.98 -7.04
CA THR A 29 14.64 14.09 -6.47
C THR A 29 15.71 14.55 -7.45
N LYS A 30 16.44 13.63 -8.07
CA LYS A 30 17.44 13.93 -9.11
C LYS A 30 16.83 14.74 -10.25
N LYS A 31 15.70 14.27 -10.82
CA LYS A 31 14.99 14.99 -11.90
C LYS A 31 14.53 16.39 -11.46
N ALA A 32 14.09 16.53 -10.20
CA ALA A 32 13.66 17.83 -9.69
C ALA A 32 14.84 18.82 -9.53
N ILE A 33 16.01 18.32 -9.12
CA ILE A 33 17.24 19.11 -9.04
C ILE A 33 17.71 19.50 -10.44
N GLU A 34 17.79 18.56 -11.38
CA GLU A 34 18.17 18.81 -12.78
C GLU A 34 17.27 19.91 -13.37
N LYS A 35 15.94 19.78 -13.22
CA LYS A 35 15.00 20.80 -13.69
C LYS A 35 15.17 22.16 -13.02
N ASP A 36 15.59 22.21 -11.77
CA ASP A 36 15.83 23.47 -11.06
C ASP A 36 17.15 24.13 -11.51
N LEU A 37 18.17 23.34 -11.79
CA LEU A 37 19.46 23.83 -12.31
C LEU A 37 19.35 24.43 -13.71
N ASP A 38 18.35 24.06 -14.51
CA ASP A 38 18.08 24.63 -15.84
C ASP A 38 17.37 26.01 -15.79
N ARG A 39 17.07 26.53 -14.59
CA ARG A 39 16.41 27.85 -14.41
C ARG A 39 17.45 28.99 -14.43
N GLU A 40 16.99 30.19 -14.74
CA GLU A 40 17.83 31.39 -14.68
C GLU A 40 18.39 31.65 -13.27
N GLU A 41 17.59 31.36 -12.23
CA GLU A 41 17.97 31.47 -10.83
C GLU A 41 17.69 30.11 -10.11
N PRO A 42 18.66 29.20 -10.11
CA PRO A 42 18.49 27.91 -9.43
C PRO A 42 18.44 28.08 -7.91
N ASP A 43 17.49 27.35 -7.29
CA ASP A 43 17.37 27.28 -5.83
C ASP A 43 17.03 25.85 -5.40
N THR A 44 18.02 24.98 -5.38
CA THR A 44 17.84 23.57 -5.02
C THR A 44 17.34 23.36 -3.60
N SER A 45 17.45 24.37 -2.72
CA SER A 45 16.93 24.29 -1.34
C SER A 45 15.42 24.07 -1.34
N LYS A 46 14.69 24.70 -2.27
CA LYS A 46 13.24 24.54 -2.45
C LYS A 46 12.84 23.10 -2.84
N VAL A 47 13.69 22.43 -3.60
CA VAL A 47 13.47 21.01 -3.95
C VAL A 47 13.49 20.15 -2.69
N PHE A 48 14.49 20.34 -1.84
CA PHE A 48 14.61 19.59 -0.58
C PHE A 48 13.49 19.93 0.42
N GLU A 49 13.12 21.19 0.54
CA GLU A 49 12.00 21.62 1.39
C GLU A 49 10.69 20.98 0.95
N THR A 50 10.40 20.99 -0.36
CA THR A 50 9.22 20.32 -0.91
C THR A 50 9.22 18.83 -0.61
N ARG A 51 10.37 18.15 -0.70
CA ARG A 51 10.51 16.73 -0.37
C ARG A 51 10.31 16.47 1.11
N LYS A 52 10.87 17.30 1.97
CA LYS A 52 10.66 17.24 3.44
C LYS A 52 9.18 17.35 3.78
N ASN A 53 8.47 18.31 3.20
CA ASN A 53 7.05 18.53 3.47
C ASN A 53 6.16 17.36 3.01
N LYS A 54 6.57 16.62 1.97
CA LYS A 54 5.87 15.42 1.47
C LYS A 54 6.25 14.12 2.20
N SER A 55 7.29 14.13 3.01
CA SER A 55 7.82 12.89 3.61
C SER A 55 6.84 12.22 4.58
N GLY A 56 6.07 13.00 5.34
CA GLY A 56 5.07 12.48 6.27
C GLY A 56 3.92 11.75 5.55
N ALA A 57 3.39 12.34 4.49
CA ALA A 57 2.35 11.71 3.68
C ALA A 57 2.85 10.42 2.99
N LEU A 58 4.10 10.43 2.51
CA LEU A 58 4.72 9.25 1.93
C LEU A 58 4.89 8.14 2.98
N ALA A 59 5.36 8.48 4.18
CA ALA A 59 5.53 7.51 5.27
C ALA A 59 4.19 6.87 5.66
N LEU A 60 3.12 7.67 5.76
CA LEU A 60 1.78 7.18 6.08
C LEU A 60 1.26 6.22 4.99
N ALA A 61 1.39 6.59 3.71
CA ALA A 61 0.99 5.73 2.59
C ALA A 61 1.79 4.41 2.57
N CYS A 62 3.09 4.46 2.89
CA CYS A 62 3.90 3.25 3.01
C CYS A 62 3.42 2.36 4.16
N ALA A 63 3.13 2.93 5.32
CA ALA A 63 2.66 2.18 6.48
C ALA A 63 1.30 1.51 6.20
N GLY A 64 0.37 2.22 5.55
CA GLY A 64 -0.93 1.68 5.14
C GLY A 64 -0.81 0.49 4.18
N ALA A 65 0.02 0.62 3.15
CA ALA A 65 0.27 -0.47 2.19
C ALA A 65 0.89 -1.71 2.87
N ILE A 66 1.84 -1.51 3.78
CA ILE A 66 2.48 -2.59 4.54
C ILE A 66 1.47 -3.29 5.45
N ALA A 67 0.66 -2.51 6.18
CA ALA A 67 -0.36 -3.06 7.06
C ALA A 67 -1.40 -3.88 6.28
N SER A 68 -1.88 -3.36 5.14
CA SER A 68 -2.84 -4.07 4.28
C SER A 68 -2.26 -5.37 3.72
N PHE A 69 -1.01 -5.35 3.24
CA PHE A 69 -0.31 -6.57 2.82
C PHE A 69 -0.18 -7.59 3.96
N ALA A 70 0.30 -7.15 5.14
CA ALA A 70 0.50 -8.04 6.28
C ALA A 70 -0.82 -8.67 6.77
N THR A 71 -1.90 -7.92 6.76
CA THR A 71 -3.24 -8.42 7.11
C THR A 71 -3.67 -9.54 6.15
N GLN A 72 -3.49 -9.34 4.85
CA GLN A 72 -3.82 -10.34 3.84
C GLN A 72 -2.96 -11.59 3.98
N GLU A 73 -1.64 -11.46 4.14
CA GLU A 73 -0.73 -12.59 4.34
C GLU A 73 -1.01 -13.37 5.63
N ALA A 74 -1.35 -12.68 6.73
CA ALA A 74 -1.75 -13.34 7.96
C ALA A 74 -3.03 -14.19 7.78
N CYS A 75 -3.98 -13.69 6.99
CA CYS A 75 -5.19 -14.43 6.66
C CYS A 75 -4.89 -15.66 5.79
N HIS A 76 -4.07 -15.53 4.76
CA HIS A 76 -3.63 -16.65 3.91
C HIS A 76 -2.92 -17.73 4.73
N GLN A 77 -2.05 -17.32 5.65
CA GLN A 77 -1.40 -18.27 6.54
C GLN A 77 -2.40 -18.98 7.45
N ALA A 78 -3.35 -18.25 8.04
CA ALA A 78 -4.37 -18.84 8.91
C ALA A 78 -5.23 -19.87 8.15
N ILE A 79 -5.57 -19.60 6.88
CA ILE A 79 -6.27 -20.57 6.01
C ILE A 79 -5.39 -21.78 5.77
N SER A 80 -4.13 -21.59 5.40
CA SER A 80 -3.16 -22.67 5.12
C SER A 80 -2.92 -23.56 6.32
N ASP A 81 -2.87 -22.97 7.52
CA ASP A 81 -2.63 -23.67 8.78
C ASP A 81 -3.89 -24.34 9.35
N GLY A 82 -5.02 -24.22 8.68
CA GLY A 82 -6.25 -24.85 9.10
C GLY A 82 -6.88 -24.24 10.35
N VAL A 83 -6.69 -22.94 10.56
CA VAL A 83 -7.22 -22.26 11.75
C VAL A 83 -8.75 -22.28 11.72
N PRO A 84 -9.45 -22.84 12.76
CA PRO A 84 -10.90 -23.05 12.73
C PRO A 84 -11.74 -21.78 12.52
N SER A 85 -11.21 -20.61 12.85
CA SER A 85 -11.92 -19.34 12.67
C SER A 85 -12.01 -18.88 11.21
N VAL A 86 -11.24 -19.49 10.29
CA VAL A 86 -11.20 -19.12 8.87
C VAL A 86 -11.46 -20.29 7.91
N VAL A 87 -11.10 -21.50 8.31
CA VAL A 87 -11.27 -22.70 7.46
C VAL A 87 -12.75 -23.01 7.23
N GLY A 88 -13.11 -23.25 5.97
CA GLY A 88 -14.49 -23.54 5.58
C GLY A 88 -15.43 -22.34 5.62
N LYS A 89 -14.90 -21.14 5.78
CA LYS A 89 -15.66 -19.89 5.77
C LYS A 89 -15.42 -19.08 4.50
N ILE A 90 -16.31 -18.15 4.23
CA ILE A 90 -16.12 -17.15 3.19
C ILE A 90 -15.20 -16.08 3.75
N VAL A 91 -14.06 -15.87 3.10
CA VAL A 91 -13.06 -14.87 3.49
C VAL A 91 -12.95 -13.83 2.39
N GLU A 92 -13.32 -12.62 2.72
CA GLU A 92 -13.30 -11.46 1.83
C GLU A 92 -12.39 -10.37 2.40
N LYS A 93 -11.97 -9.47 1.54
CA LYS A 93 -11.34 -8.21 1.93
C LYS A 93 -12.20 -7.04 1.48
N GLU A 94 -12.26 -5.99 2.30
CA GLU A 94 -13.02 -4.78 2.05
C GLU A 94 -12.08 -3.59 1.92
N TRP A 95 -12.31 -2.75 0.89
CA TRP A 95 -11.60 -1.50 0.73
C TRP A 95 -12.14 -0.43 1.69
N ILE A 96 -11.26 0.12 2.51
CA ILE A 96 -11.58 1.22 3.42
C ILE A 96 -10.87 2.47 2.92
N THR A 97 -11.65 3.45 2.50
CA THR A 97 -11.15 4.71 1.97
C THR A 97 -10.61 5.60 3.08
N GLY A 98 -9.38 6.05 2.92
CA GLY A 98 -8.77 7.01 3.85
C GLY A 98 -9.26 8.43 3.68
N ALA A 99 -8.95 9.28 4.65
CA ALA A 99 -9.24 10.71 4.56
C ALA A 99 -8.53 11.34 3.36
N ASN A 100 -9.23 12.24 2.65
CA ASN A 100 -8.72 12.92 1.44
C ASN A 100 -8.30 11.97 0.30
N ALA A 101 -8.94 10.80 0.21
CA ALA A 101 -8.72 9.90 -0.90
C ALA A 101 -9.16 10.54 -2.23
N ARG A 102 -8.48 10.14 -3.31
CA ARG A 102 -8.86 10.53 -4.66
C ARG A 102 -10.24 10.00 -5.04
N PRO A 103 -10.94 10.61 -6.04
CA PRO A 103 -12.29 10.19 -6.40
C PRO A 103 -12.42 8.72 -6.78
N SER A 104 -11.43 8.14 -7.50
CA SER A 104 -11.40 6.71 -7.84
C SER A 104 -11.45 5.83 -6.58
N HIS A 105 -10.66 6.14 -5.56
CA HIS A 105 -10.64 5.40 -4.31
C HIS A 105 -11.87 5.65 -3.43
N GLN A 106 -12.47 6.84 -3.52
CA GLN A 106 -13.73 7.12 -2.82
C GLN A 106 -14.88 6.26 -3.35
N ALA A 107 -14.91 6.04 -4.66
CA ALA A 107 -15.91 5.18 -5.30
C ALA A 107 -15.79 3.70 -4.88
N MET A 108 -14.60 3.27 -4.46
CA MET A 108 -14.33 1.91 -4.01
C MET A 108 -14.64 1.66 -2.53
N ASN A 109 -15.03 2.68 -1.77
CA ASN A 109 -15.27 2.52 -0.34
C ASN A 109 -16.34 1.46 -0.07
N GLY A 110 -15.98 0.46 0.72
CA GLY A 110 -16.85 -0.69 1.00
C GLY A 110 -16.87 -1.76 -0.10
N GLU A 111 -16.05 -1.62 -1.16
CA GLU A 111 -15.89 -2.68 -2.16
C GLU A 111 -15.35 -3.95 -1.49
N ARG A 112 -16.04 -5.07 -1.71
CA ARG A 112 -15.67 -6.37 -1.18
C ARG A 112 -15.31 -7.32 -2.31
N VAL A 113 -14.21 -8.02 -2.13
CA VAL A 113 -13.75 -9.04 -3.06
C VAL A 113 -13.21 -10.23 -2.27
N PRO A 114 -13.22 -11.45 -2.85
CA PRO A 114 -12.52 -12.58 -2.24
C PRO A 114 -11.09 -12.23 -1.87
N ILE A 115 -10.54 -12.84 -0.83
CA ILE A 115 -9.22 -12.52 -0.30
C ILE A 115 -8.10 -12.58 -1.36
N ASP A 116 -8.23 -13.46 -2.35
CA ASP A 116 -7.27 -13.68 -3.43
C ASP A 116 -7.54 -12.84 -4.70
N ALA A 117 -8.66 -12.12 -4.76
CA ALA A 117 -9.04 -11.33 -5.93
C ALA A 117 -8.48 -9.91 -5.87
N ASP A 118 -8.35 -9.25 -7.03
CA ASP A 118 -8.04 -7.84 -7.11
C ASP A 118 -9.28 -6.98 -6.88
N PHE A 119 -9.09 -5.80 -6.33
CA PHE A 119 -10.09 -4.75 -6.34
C PHE A 119 -10.31 -4.20 -7.76
N SER A 120 -11.37 -3.45 -7.97
CA SER A 120 -11.77 -2.92 -9.29
C SER A 120 -10.70 -2.05 -9.98
N ASN A 121 -9.76 -1.48 -9.20
CA ASN A 121 -8.62 -0.73 -9.74
C ASN A 121 -7.38 -1.61 -10.05
N GLY A 122 -7.50 -2.93 -9.96
CA GLY A 122 -6.42 -3.88 -10.25
C GLY A 122 -5.36 -4.00 -9.15
N GLN A 123 -5.60 -3.47 -7.96
CA GLN A 123 -4.71 -3.63 -6.81
C GLN A 123 -5.16 -4.78 -5.92
N HIS A 124 -4.21 -5.56 -5.40
CA HIS A 124 -4.49 -6.58 -4.38
C HIS A 124 -4.73 -5.95 -3.00
N TRP A 125 -4.08 -4.83 -2.71
CA TRP A 125 -4.25 -4.04 -1.48
C TRP A 125 -3.99 -2.56 -1.75
N PRO A 126 -4.54 -1.64 -0.95
CA PRO A 126 -4.31 -0.21 -1.08
C PRO A 126 -2.82 0.16 -1.00
N GLY A 127 -2.38 0.94 -1.97
CA GLY A 127 -0.99 1.39 -2.07
C GLY A 127 -0.02 0.34 -2.61
N GLU A 128 -0.51 -0.77 -3.14
CA GLU A 128 0.28 -1.69 -3.95
C GLU A 128 0.83 -0.95 -5.17
N ASP A 129 2.09 -1.23 -5.50
CA ASP A 129 2.70 -0.70 -6.72
C ASP A 129 2.41 -1.65 -7.90
N ASN A 130 1.28 -1.43 -8.53
CA ASN A 130 0.86 -2.16 -9.74
C ASN A 130 1.32 -1.50 -11.04
N GLY A 131 2.23 -0.50 -10.96
CA GLY A 131 2.74 0.24 -12.11
C GLY A 131 1.98 1.53 -12.43
N ASP A 132 0.82 1.77 -11.80
CA ASP A 132 0.08 3.02 -11.92
C ASP A 132 0.36 3.94 -10.71
N PRO A 133 1.19 5.01 -10.90
CA PRO A 133 1.49 5.94 -9.82
C PRO A 133 0.26 6.73 -9.35
N ASP A 134 -0.74 6.90 -10.24
CA ASP A 134 -1.95 7.63 -9.89
C ASP A 134 -2.87 6.82 -8.97
N GLU A 135 -2.72 5.50 -8.93
CA GLU A 135 -3.44 4.62 -8.00
C GLU A 135 -2.65 4.30 -6.72
N SER A 136 -1.32 4.31 -6.76
CA SER A 136 -0.48 3.86 -5.64
C SER A 136 0.12 5.00 -4.79
N CYS A 137 0.50 6.13 -5.42
CA CYS A 137 1.18 7.22 -4.72
C CYS A 137 0.24 8.01 -3.79
N GLY A 138 0.63 8.15 -2.52
CA GLY A 138 -0.12 8.93 -1.54
C GLY A 138 -1.45 8.31 -1.10
N CYS A 139 -1.66 7.03 -1.38
CA CYS A 139 -2.84 6.30 -0.93
C CYS A 139 -2.82 6.12 0.59
N ASN A 140 -3.87 6.59 1.26
CA ASN A 140 -4.11 6.43 2.70
C ASN A 140 -5.27 5.46 2.99
N CYS A 141 -5.67 4.68 2.00
CA CYS A 141 -6.68 3.65 2.16
C CYS A 141 -6.10 2.43 2.87
N SER A 142 -6.96 1.59 3.39
CA SER A 142 -6.61 0.35 4.07
C SER A 142 -7.57 -0.77 3.66
N THR A 143 -7.27 -1.99 4.09
CA THR A 143 -8.19 -3.12 3.98
C THR A 143 -8.57 -3.65 5.34
N SER A 144 -9.79 -4.16 5.47
CA SER A 144 -10.16 -5.09 6.52
C SER A 144 -10.45 -6.47 5.93
N VAL A 145 -10.30 -7.51 6.73
CA VAL A 145 -10.71 -8.87 6.38
C VAL A 145 -12.05 -9.16 7.03
N ILE A 146 -12.97 -9.70 6.25
CA ILE A 146 -14.31 -10.07 6.66
C ILE A 146 -14.43 -11.58 6.53
N ILE A 147 -14.84 -12.24 7.61
CA ILE A 147 -15.02 -13.69 7.67
C ILE A 147 -16.48 -13.95 7.98
N THR A 148 -17.17 -14.66 7.09
CA THR A 148 -18.58 -15.03 7.26
C THR A 148 -18.75 -16.52 7.18
N GLU A 149 -19.81 -17.03 7.81
CA GLU A 149 -20.17 -18.45 7.69
C GLU A 149 -20.56 -18.73 6.22
N SER A 150 -20.20 -19.93 5.77
CA SER A 150 -20.52 -20.42 4.42
C SER A 150 -21.92 -20.98 4.33
#